data_1fa9a586a8bca3d1245db85be29f5f34
#
_entry.id   1fa9a586a8bca3d1245db85be29f5f34
#
_cell.length_a   1.000
_cell.length_b   1.000
_cell.length_c   1.000
_cell.angle_alpha   90.00
_cell.angle_beta   90.00
_cell.angle_gamma   90.00
#
_symmetry.space_group_name_H-M   'P 1'
#
loop_
_entity.id
_entity.type
_entity.pdbx_description
1 polymer ?
#
loop_
_entity_poly.entity_id
_entity_poly.type
_entity_poly.pdbx_seq_one_letter_code
_entity_poly.pdbx_strand_id
1 'polypeptide(L)'
;EGNVGIPWYRRIFGLSSSTKHEVVKDRINTVRNDVLAFGTIPEVSQLIAPETSAPTQTVESAALDRAAASVVEILGAAEQCGYTSTGSGFVADNGLVVTNAHVVAGVTSPVVQDSRGRTWPGTVVYMDTEQDLAFISVPKLPLEPLTIGTNATAGSLVTFMGYPKGGPFKALPATVQGIGNTQTIDADTGRANAMRQVYQLAADVQHGNSGGPVLDENGNVVGVIFGKATTGQTGYAITASTLKQALAEGGDNTAAVSTGTCRK
;
A
#
# COMPACT_ATOMS: atom_id res chain seq x y z
N GLU A 1 -8.07 1.46 -41.42
CA GLU A 1 -9.20 1.86 -40.56
C GLU A 1 -8.99 1.20 -39.21
N GLY A 2 -8.36 1.95 -38.32
CA GLY A 2 -8.00 1.44 -36.97
C GLY A 2 -9.24 1.31 -36.13
N ASN A 3 -9.52 0.09 -35.70
CA ASN A 3 -10.53 -0.23 -34.71
C ASN A 3 -10.08 0.37 -33.37
N VAL A 4 -10.46 1.62 -33.10
CA VAL A 4 -10.27 2.27 -31.80
C VAL A 4 -11.23 1.59 -30.86
N GLY A 5 -10.79 0.46 -30.26
CA GLY A 5 -11.57 -0.27 -29.29
C GLY A 5 -11.97 0.67 -28.15
N ILE A 6 -13.25 0.62 -27.77
CA ILE A 6 -13.75 1.36 -26.61
C ILE A 6 -12.83 1.04 -25.42
N PRO A 7 -12.24 2.04 -24.75
CA PRO A 7 -11.38 1.82 -23.59
C PRO A 7 -12.07 0.87 -22.60
N TRP A 8 -11.33 -0.12 -22.11
CA TRP A 8 -11.87 -1.19 -21.27
C TRP A 8 -12.63 -0.66 -20.04
N TYR A 9 -12.20 0.44 -19.45
CA TYR A 9 -12.85 1.09 -18.31
C TYR A 9 -14.26 1.59 -18.64
N ARG A 10 -14.57 1.99 -19.90
CA ARG A 10 -15.92 2.32 -20.32
C ARG A 10 -16.85 1.12 -20.39
N ARG A 11 -16.31 -0.12 -20.50
CA ARG A 11 -17.09 -1.35 -20.54
C ARG A 11 -17.60 -1.77 -19.16
N ILE A 12 -17.00 -1.28 -18.07
CA ILE A 12 -17.45 -1.60 -16.71
C ILE A 12 -18.57 -0.69 -16.20
N PHE A 13 -18.86 0.43 -16.87
CA PHE A 13 -20.02 1.25 -16.56
C PHE A 13 -21.32 0.48 -16.90
N GLY A 14 -22.24 0.40 -15.94
CA GLY A 14 -23.50 -0.32 -16.09
C GLY A 14 -23.46 -1.83 -15.78
N LEU A 15 -22.28 -2.41 -15.53
CA LEU A 15 -22.15 -3.79 -15.08
C LEU A 15 -22.50 -3.95 -13.59
N SER A 16 -22.90 -5.15 -13.19
CA SER A 16 -23.06 -5.50 -11.78
C SER A 16 -21.71 -5.40 -11.04
N SER A 17 -21.74 -5.25 -9.71
CA SER A 17 -20.51 -5.18 -8.90
C SER A 17 -19.60 -6.38 -9.11
N SER A 18 -20.16 -7.61 -9.21
CA SER A 18 -19.39 -8.83 -9.48
C SER A 18 -18.77 -8.83 -10.89
N THR A 19 -19.51 -8.35 -11.89
CA THR A 19 -19.02 -8.30 -13.27
C THR A 19 -17.92 -7.25 -13.43
N LYS A 20 -18.04 -6.09 -12.76
CA LYS A 20 -16.97 -5.07 -12.71
C LYS A 20 -15.70 -5.65 -12.13
N HIS A 21 -15.82 -6.40 -11.05
CA HIS A 21 -14.73 -7.08 -10.38
C HIS A 21 -13.98 -8.04 -11.33
N GLU A 22 -14.70 -8.90 -12.04
CA GLU A 22 -14.08 -9.84 -12.98
C GLU A 22 -13.41 -9.12 -14.16
N VAL A 23 -14.00 -8.06 -14.70
CA VAL A 23 -13.39 -7.28 -15.80
C VAL A 23 -12.11 -6.59 -15.34
N VAL A 24 -12.08 -6.05 -14.12
CA VAL A 24 -10.87 -5.45 -13.54
C VAL A 24 -9.80 -6.52 -13.36
N LYS A 25 -10.15 -7.69 -12.83
CA LYS A 25 -9.24 -8.82 -12.64
C LYS A 25 -8.64 -9.30 -13.97
N ASP A 26 -9.47 -9.52 -14.99
CA ASP A 26 -9.01 -9.97 -16.32
C ASP A 26 -8.07 -8.95 -16.96
N ARG A 27 -8.37 -7.65 -16.81
CA ARG A 27 -7.53 -6.59 -17.33
C ARG A 27 -6.20 -6.52 -16.59
N ILE A 28 -6.19 -6.66 -15.27
CA ILE A 28 -4.97 -6.70 -14.47
C ILE A 28 -4.07 -7.85 -14.92
N ASN A 29 -4.61 -9.03 -15.15
CA ASN A 29 -3.86 -10.17 -15.65
C ASN A 29 -3.28 -9.93 -17.04
N THR A 30 -4.00 -9.25 -17.93
CA THR A 30 -3.52 -8.87 -19.27
C THR A 30 -2.41 -7.83 -19.19
N VAL A 31 -2.56 -6.87 -18.30
CA VAL A 31 -1.69 -5.70 -18.17
C VAL A 31 -0.41 -6.00 -17.38
N ARG A 32 -0.34 -7.10 -16.63
CA ARG A 32 0.93 -7.60 -16.05
C ARG A 32 2.01 -7.89 -17.11
N ASN A 33 1.62 -8.04 -18.36
CA ASN A 33 2.53 -8.27 -19.48
C ASN A 33 2.88 -7.00 -20.27
N ASP A 34 2.16 -5.90 -20.07
CA ASP A 34 2.43 -4.62 -20.72
C ASP A 34 3.04 -3.66 -19.69
N VAL A 35 4.01 -2.85 -20.11
CA VAL A 35 4.66 -1.83 -19.25
C VAL A 35 3.61 -0.87 -18.73
N LEU A 36 3.23 -1.06 -17.46
CA LEU A 36 2.28 -0.20 -16.76
C LEU A 36 2.96 1.03 -16.20
N ALA A 37 2.28 2.16 -16.31
CA ALA A 37 2.52 3.27 -15.44
C ALA A 37 2.09 2.86 -14.02
N PHE A 38 3.03 2.39 -13.21
CA PHE A 38 2.82 2.27 -11.77
C PHE A 38 2.62 3.68 -11.21
N GLY A 39 1.64 3.84 -10.31
CA GLY A 39 1.52 5.08 -9.56
C GLY A 39 2.86 5.41 -8.90
N THR A 40 3.22 6.69 -8.87
CA THR A 40 4.50 7.14 -8.33
C THR A 40 4.57 6.85 -6.83
N ILE A 41 5.63 6.15 -6.39
CA ILE A 41 5.98 6.09 -4.96
C ILE A 41 6.42 7.49 -4.52
N PRO A 42 5.90 8.03 -3.41
CA PRO A 42 6.41 9.25 -2.84
C PRO A 42 7.92 9.20 -2.59
N GLU A 43 8.62 10.19 -3.07
CA GLU A 43 10.06 10.33 -2.86
C GLU A 43 10.34 11.30 -1.71
N VAL A 44 11.27 10.92 -0.84
CA VAL A 44 11.71 11.74 0.29
C VAL A 44 13.16 12.12 0.06
N SER A 45 13.42 13.42 0.02
CA SER A 45 14.76 13.96 -0.23
C SER A 45 15.57 14.20 1.06
N GLN A 46 14.91 14.20 2.23
CA GLN A 46 15.54 14.44 3.51
C GLN A 46 15.84 13.14 4.24
N LEU A 47 17.14 12.92 4.55
CA LEU A 47 17.56 11.82 5.42
C LEU A 47 17.37 12.20 6.88
N ILE A 48 16.84 11.27 7.67
CA ILE A 48 16.67 11.38 9.13
C ILE A 48 17.93 10.89 9.85
N ALA A 49 18.59 9.89 9.26
CA ALA A 49 19.78 9.25 9.78
C ALA A 49 20.75 8.91 8.63
N PRO A 50 22.05 8.65 8.92
CA PRO A 50 22.97 8.15 7.91
C PRO A 50 22.46 6.88 7.23
N GLU A 51 22.62 6.80 5.91
CA GLU A 51 22.26 5.61 5.15
C GLU A 51 23.18 4.43 5.48
N THR A 52 22.59 3.26 5.58
CA THR A 52 23.30 1.98 5.68
C THR A 52 22.74 1.02 4.64
N SER A 53 23.49 0.01 4.28
CA SER A 53 23.01 -1.02 3.36
C SER A 53 21.82 -1.79 3.96
N ALA A 54 20.87 -2.15 3.11
CA ALA A 54 19.79 -3.04 3.51
C ALA A 54 20.36 -4.39 3.99
N PRO A 55 19.80 -4.99 5.06
CA PRO A 55 20.23 -6.30 5.51
C PRO A 55 19.94 -7.37 4.45
N THR A 56 20.81 -8.38 4.37
CA THR A 56 20.65 -9.51 3.43
C THR A 56 20.02 -10.73 4.09
N GLN A 57 20.01 -10.79 5.42
CA GLN A 57 19.43 -11.90 6.18
C GLN A 57 17.97 -11.61 6.49
N THR A 58 17.09 -12.51 6.08
CA THR A 58 15.68 -12.50 6.46
C THR A 58 15.52 -13.06 7.87
N VAL A 59 14.57 -12.50 8.63
CA VAL A 59 14.12 -13.09 9.88
C VAL A 59 13.14 -14.21 9.52
N GLU A 60 13.50 -15.45 9.81
CA GLU A 60 12.58 -16.58 9.71
C GLU A 60 11.82 -16.73 11.02
N SER A 61 10.50 -16.64 10.96
CA SER A 61 9.62 -16.73 12.12
C SER A 61 8.27 -17.30 11.73
N ALA A 62 7.78 -18.27 12.47
CA ALA A 62 6.44 -18.81 12.30
C ALA A 62 5.34 -17.73 12.47
N ALA A 63 5.64 -16.65 13.22
CA ALA A 63 4.75 -15.52 13.35
C ALA A 63 4.70 -14.69 12.05
N LEU A 64 5.85 -14.46 11.43
CA LEU A 64 5.94 -13.78 10.12
C LEU A 64 5.28 -14.60 9.01
N ASP A 65 5.43 -15.92 9.01
CA ASP A 65 4.75 -16.80 8.05
C ASP A 65 3.22 -16.73 8.18
N ARG A 66 2.71 -16.66 9.42
CA ARG A 66 1.26 -16.46 9.65
C ARG A 66 0.82 -15.07 9.19
N ALA A 67 1.60 -14.03 9.50
CA ALA A 67 1.28 -12.66 9.11
C ALA A 67 1.23 -12.50 7.58
N ALA A 68 2.08 -13.20 6.84
CA ALA A 68 2.11 -13.17 5.37
C ALA A 68 0.75 -13.53 4.74
N ALA A 69 -0.05 -14.40 5.39
CA ALA A 69 -1.38 -14.77 4.91
C ALA A 69 -2.40 -13.61 4.92
N SER A 70 -2.14 -12.57 5.72
CA SER A 70 -2.99 -11.40 5.87
C SER A 70 -2.49 -10.17 5.09
N VAL A 71 -1.43 -10.34 4.32
CA VAL A 71 -0.92 -9.31 3.38
C VAL A 71 -1.54 -9.52 2.01
N VAL A 72 -2.06 -8.45 1.43
CA VAL A 72 -2.84 -8.48 0.20
C VAL A 72 -2.28 -7.53 -0.85
N GLU A 73 -2.53 -7.84 -2.11
CA GLU A 73 -2.33 -6.92 -3.23
C GLU A 73 -3.56 -6.05 -3.41
N ILE A 74 -3.35 -4.75 -3.59
CA ILE A 74 -4.40 -3.79 -3.89
C ILE A 74 -4.31 -3.46 -5.37
N LEU A 75 -5.42 -3.61 -6.05
CA LEU A 75 -5.53 -3.37 -7.48
C LEU A 75 -6.69 -2.41 -7.72
N GLY A 76 -6.47 -1.40 -8.55
CA GLY A 76 -7.50 -0.41 -8.82
C GLY A 76 -7.43 0.15 -10.23
N ALA A 77 -8.59 0.45 -10.80
CA ALA A 77 -8.69 1.24 -12.00
C ALA A 77 -9.00 2.69 -11.59
N ALA A 78 -8.06 3.58 -11.82
CA ALA A 78 -8.28 5.00 -11.74
C ALA A 78 -8.87 5.46 -13.08
N GLU A 79 -10.18 5.26 -13.24
CA GLU A 79 -10.89 5.40 -14.52
C GLU A 79 -10.76 6.80 -15.12
N GLN A 80 -10.82 7.83 -14.26
CA GLN A 80 -10.66 9.22 -14.68
C GLN A 80 -9.23 9.55 -15.12
N CYS A 81 -8.28 8.73 -14.71
CA CYS A 81 -6.85 8.93 -14.91
C CYS A 81 -6.29 8.11 -16.08
N GLY A 82 -7.02 7.11 -16.53
CA GLY A 82 -6.59 6.22 -17.61
C GLY A 82 -5.47 5.24 -17.25
N TYR A 83 -5.17 5.04 -15.96
CA TYR A 83 -4.17 4.06 -15.50
C TYR A 83 -4.75 3.07 -14.48
N THR A 84 -4.03 1.98 -14.29
CA THR A 84 -4.30 0.99 -13.25
C THR A 84 -3.28 1.18 -12.12
N SER A 85 -3.75 1.30 -10.89
CA SER A 85 -2.91 1.37 -9.70
C SER A 85 -2.69 -0.02 -9.12
N THR A 86 -1.49 -0.28 -8.61
CA THR A 86 -1.18 -1.48 -7.82
C THR A 86 -0.36 -1.10 -6.60
N GLY A 87 -0.62 -1.78 -5.50
CA GLY A 87 0.08 -1.61 -4.24
C GLY A 87 -0.13 -2.80 -3.34
N SER A 88 0.28 -2.67 -2.11
CA SER A 88 0.11 -3.66 -1.06
C SER A 88 -0.85 -3.16 0.01
N GLY A 89 -1.32 -4.06 0.84
CA GLY A 89 -2.12 -3.76 2.02
C GLY A 89 -2.07 -4.93 2.98
N PHE A 90 -2.70 -4.77 4.12
CA PHE A 90 -2.86 -5.84 5.10
C PHE A 90 -4.17 -5.69 5.87
N VAL A 91 -4.65 -6.79 6.39
CA VAL A 91 -5.88 -6.82 7.20
C VAL A 91 -5.56 -6.31 8.60
N ALA A 92 -6.22 -5.23 9.02
CA ALA A 92 -6.03 -4.61 10.34
C ALA A 92 -7.19 -4.87 11.32
N ASP A 93 -8.37 -5.17 10.77
CA ASP A 93 -9.55 -5.61 11.53
C ASP A 93 -10.42 -6.48 10.61
N ASN A 94 -11.48 -7.08 11.14
CA ASN A 94 -12.40 -7.94 10.39
C ASN A 94 -12.95 -7.24 9.15
N GLY A 95 -12.41 -7.62 7.98
CA GLY A 95 -12.79 -7.03 6.71
C GLY A 95 -12.30 -5.59 6.50
N LEU A 96 -11.38 -5.08 7.31
CA LEU A 96 -10.73 -3.78 7.13
C LEU A 96 -9.28 -3.96 6.66
N VAL A 97 -8.97 -3.43 5.50
CA VAL A 97 -7.63 -3.47 4.91
C VAL A 97 -7.01 -2.08 4.94
N VAL A 98 -5.79 -2.00 5.47
CA VAL A 98 -4.96 -0.78 5.45
C VAL A 98 -4.10 -0.77 4.19
N THR A 99 -3.99 0.38 3.57
CA THR A 99 -3.06 0.69 2.46
C THR A 99 -2.68 2.17 2.48
N ASN A 100 -1.94 2.65 1.48
CA ASN A 100 -1.67 4.09 1.35
C ASN A 100 -2.76 4.82 0.56
N ALA A 101 -2.92 6.11 0.86
CA ALA A 101 -3.84 6.98 0.13
C ALA A 101 -3.46 7.10 -1.35
N HIS A 102 -2.16 7.22 -1.67
CA HIS A 102 -1.70 7.30 -3.06
C HIS A 102 -1.98 6.02 -3.87
N VAL A 103 -2.08 4.85 -3.23
CA VAL A 103 -2.41 3.58 -3.91
C VAL A 103 -3.84 3.59 -4.43
N VAL A 104 -4.77 4.23 -3.73
CA VAL A 104 -6.20 4.27 -4.08
C VAL A 104 -6.66 5.62 -4.61
N ALA A 105 -5.75 6.58 -4.84
CA ALA A 105 -6.10 7.89 -5.39
C ALA A 105 -6.78 7.77 -6.76
N GLY A 106 -7.97 8.36 -6.90
CA GLY A 106 -8.79 8.28 -8.11
C GLY A 106 -9.44 6.91 -8.38
N VAL A 107 -9.21 5.91 -7.52
CA VAL A 107 -9.79 4.57 -7.66
C VAL A 107 -11.18 4.53 -7.04
N THR A 108 -12.20 4.19 -7.82
CA THR A 108 -13.59 4.10 -7.35
C THR A 108 -13.98 2.73 -6.82
N SER A 109 -13.32 1.68 -7.29
CA SER A 109 -13.66 0.29 -6.95
C SER A 109 -12.36 -0.53 -6.82
N PRO A 110 -11.65 -0.41 -5.69
CA PRO A 110 -10.45 -1.21 -5.48
C PRO A 110 -10.80 -2.69 -5.37
N VAL A 111 -9.88 -3.52 -5.84
CA VAL A 111 -9.92 -4.97 -5.70
C VAL A 111 -8.79 -5.38 -4.77
N VAL A 112 -9.12 -6.18 -3.78
CA VAL A 112 -8.17 -6.80 -2.85
C VAL A 112 -7.91 -8.23 -3.30
N GLN A 113 -6.64 -8.60 -3.49
CA GLN A 113 -6.24 -9.95 -3.89
C GLN A 113 -5.32 -10.56 -2.84
N ASP A 114 -5.63 -11.79 -2.41
CA ASP A 114 -4.76 -12.54 -1.47
C ASP A 114 -3.61 -13.26 -2.19
N SER A 115 -2.72 -13.85 -1.40
CA SER A 115 -1.56 -14.61 -1.89
C SER A 115 -1.92 -15.84 -2.74
N ARG A 116 -3.18 -16.28 -2.70
CA ARG A 116 -3.71 -17.40 -3.52
C ARG A 116 -4.37 -16.93 -4.80
N GLY A 117 -4.37 -15.62 -5.07
CA GLY A 117 -5.01 -15.02 -6.24
C GLY A 117 -6.54 -14.90 -6.14
N ARG A 118 -7.13 -15.14 -4.97
CA ARG A 118 -8.55 -14.89 -4.74
C ARG A 118 -8.78 -13.40 -4.56
N THR A 119 -9.88 -12.89 -5.10
CA THR A 119 -10.14 -11.45 -5.18
C THR A 119 -11.48 -11.08 -4.57
N TRP A 120 -11.53 -9.90 -3.94
CA TRP A 120 -12.73 -9.31 -3.34
C TRP A 120 -12.86 -7.84 -3.74
N PRO A 121 -14.08 -7.39 -4.07
CA PRO A 121 -14.32 -5.96 -4.24
C PRO A 121 -14.25 -5.26 -2.89
N GLY A 122 -13.63 -4.08 -2.88
CA GLY A 122 -13.51 -3.23 -1.71
C GLY A 122 -14.16 -1.87 -1.89
N THR A 123 -14.40 -1.20 -0.79
CA THR A 123 -14.87 0.18 -0.73
C THR A 123 -13.91 1.00 0.11
N VAL A 124 -13.38 2.10 -0.40
CA VAL A 124 -12.55 3.01 0.40
C VAL A 124 -13.46 3.75 1.38
N VAL A 125 -13.17 3.57 2.68
CA VAL A 125 -14.00 4.12 3.78
C VAL A 125 -13.25 5.16 4.63
N TYR A 126 -11.95 5.29 4.44
CA TYR A 126 -11.11 6.31 5.05
C TYR A 126 -10.01 6.72 4.07
N MET A 127 -9.70 8.01 4.02
CA MET A 127 -8.66 8.57 3.15
C MET A 127 -8.01 9.76 3.83
N ASP A 128 -6.75 9.61 4.21
CA ASP A 128 -5.92 10.69 4.76
C ASP A 128 -4.70 10.88 3.84
N THR A 129 -4.74 11.95 3.06
CA THR A 129 -3.67 12.28 2.12
C THR A 129 -2.46 12.92 2.79
N GLU A 130 -2.60 13.48 3.99
CA GLU A 130 -1.49 14.07 4.74
C GLU A 130 -0.62 12.98 5.38
N GLN A 131 -1.24 11.96 5.98
CA GLN A 131 -0.54 10.79 6.53
C GLN A 131 -0.30 9.71 5.48
N ASP A 132 -0.89 9.84 4.29
CA ASP A 132 -0.82 8.86 3.21
C ASP A 132 -1.36 7.47 3.64
N LEU A 133 -2.49 7.47 4.34
CA LEU A 133 -3.21 6.27 4.76
C LEU A 133 -4.60 6.21 4.14
N ALA A 134 -5.04 5.01 3.79
CA ALA A 134 -6.41 4.72 3.38
C ALA A 134 -6.86 3.37 3.91
N PHE A 135 -8.15 3.25 4.19
CA PHE A 135 -8.77 1.99 4.61
C PHE A 135 -9.81 1.54 3.60
N ILE A 136 -9.77 0.25 3.32
CA ILE A 136 -10.68 -0.41 2.39
C ILE A 136 -11.53 -1.40 3.17
N SER A 137 -12.84 -1.21 3.15
CA SER A 137 -13.80 -2.16 3.71
C SER A 137 -14.03 -3.30 2.73
N VAL A 138 -13.85 -4.54 3.21
CA VAL A 138 -14.04 -5.80 2.46
C VAL A 138 -14.77 -6.81 3.37
N PRO A 139 -16.09 -6.67 3.60
CA PRO A 139 -16.80 -7.39 4.66
C PRO A 139 -16.78 -8.92 4.58
N LYS A 140 -16.39 -9.48 3.44
CA LYS A 140 -16.32 -10.95 3.22
C LYS A 140 -14.90 -11.47 3.07
N LEU A 141 -13.92 -10.70 3.46
CA LEU A 141 -12.51 -11.10 3.39
C LEU A 141 -12.22 -12.13 4.50
N PRO A 142 -11.92 -13.40 4.16
CA PRO A 142 -11.72 -14.45 5.16
C PRO A 142 -10.25 -14.54 5.57
N LEU A 143 -9.67 -13.41 5.96
CA LEU A 143 -8.28 -13.29 6.41
C LEU A 143 -8.25 -12.72 7.82
N GLU A 144 -7.35 -13.24 8.65
CA GLU A 144 -7.21 -12.82 10.04
C GLU A 144 -6.53 -11.45 10.15
N PRO A 145 -6.97 -10.57 11.06
CA PRO A 145 -6.33 -9.30 11.31
C PRO A 145 -4.90 -9.46 11.88
N LEU A 146 -4.00 -8.57 11.46
CA LEU A 146 -2.69 -8.43 12.09
C LEU A 146 -2.79 -7.56 13.35
N THR A 147 -2.05 -7.93 14.38
CA THR A 147 -1.92 -7.09 15.57
C THR A 147 -1.10 -5.85 15.28
N ILE A 148 -1.63 -4.67 15.63
CA ILE A 148 -0.87 -3.43 15.54
C ILE A 148 -0.01 -3.30 16.79
N GLY A 149 1.31 -3.38 16.60
CA GLY A 149 2.31 -3.29 17.65
C GLY A 149 2.59 -1.86 18.14
N THR A 150 3.73 -1.68 18.76
CA THR A 150 4.27 -0.38 19.16
C THR A 150 5.32 0.07 18.17
N ASN A 151 5.77 1.32 18.27
CA ASN A 151 6.86 1.80 17.43
C ASN A 151 8.14 0.99 17.67
N ALA A 152 8.78 0.59 16.57
CA ALA A 152 10.13 0.02 16.61
C ALA A 152 11.15 1.10 16.95
N THR A 153 12.31 0.73 17.44
CA THR A 153 13.42 1.64 17.77
C THR A 153 14.50 1.61 16.70
N ALA A 154 15.33 2.64 16.65
CA ALA A 154 16.50 2.63 15.77
C ALA A 154 17.40 1.42 16.07
N GLY A 155 17.91 0.78 15.02
CA GLY A 155 18.68 -0.47 15.08
C GLY A 155 17.83 -1.74 15.06
N SER A 156 16.50 -1.66 15.21
CA SER A 156 15.63 -2.84 15.12
C SER A 156 15.68 -3.45 13.73
N LEU A 157 15.83 -4.77 13.67
CA LEU A 157 15.61 -5.55 12.46
C LEU A 157 14.10 -5.82 12.33
N VAL A 158 13.57 -5.54 11.16
CA VAL A 158 12.14 -5.68 10.85
C VAL A 158 11.98 -6.36 9.49
N THR A 159 10.78 -6.85 9.20
CA THR A 159 10.44 -7.43 7.90
C THR A 159 9.32 -6.61 7.28
N PHE A 160 9.47 -6.16 6.03
CA PHE A 160 8.35 -5.59 5.30
C PHE A 160 7.86 -6.56 4.22
N MET A 161 6.56 -6.56 4.00
CA MET A 161 5.90 -7.51 3.12
C MET A 161 5.05 -6.80 2.08
N GLY A 162 4.94 -7.37 0.89
CA GLY A 162 4.12 -6.81 -0.17
C GLY A 162 4.32 -7.44 -1.54
N TYR A 163 3.85 -6.73 -2.56
CA TYR A 163 3.81 -7.17 -3.96
C TYR A 163 4.61 -6.21 -4.85
N PRO A 164 5.96 -6.25 -4.81
CA PRO A 164 6.80 -5.35 -5.58
C PRO A 164 6.49 -5.45 -7.07
N LYS A 165 6.27 -4.30 -7.72
CA LYS A 165 5.93 -4.17 -9.15
C LYS A 165 4.67 -4.94 -9.58
N GLY A 166 3.72 -5.16 -8.66
CA GLY A 166 2.55 -5.99 -8.92
C GLY A 166 2.90 -7.46 -9.24
N GLY A 167 4.07 -7.88 -8.80
CA GLY A 167 4.62 -9.22 -8.99
C GLY A 167 4.30 -10.18 -7.84
N PRO A 168 5.03 -11.28 -7.72
CA PRO A 168 4.81 -12.22 -6.62
C PRO A 168 5.08 -11.58 -5.26
N PHE A 169 4.34 -12.06 -4.25
CA PHE A 169 4.55 -11.70 -2.85
C PHE A 169 6.02 -11.84 -2.43
N LYS A 170 6.50 -10.87 -1.66
CA LYS A 170 7.82 -10.91 -1.04
C LYS A 170 7.77 -10.44 0.41
N ALA A 171 8.57 -11.11 1.25
CA ALA A 171 8.95 -10.69 2.59
C ALA A 171 10.44 -10.31 2.54
N LEU A 172 10.77 -9.09 2.88
CA LEU A 172 12.12 -8.56 2.75
C LEU A 172 12.59 -7.95 4.07
N PRO A 173 13.85 -8.15 4.46
CA PRO A 173 14.38 -7.60 5.68
C PRO A 173 14.65 -6.10 5.53
N ALA A 174 14.56 -5.38 6.65
CA ALA A 174 14.96 -4.00 6.76
C ALA A 174 15.51 -3.71 8.16
N THR A 175 16.31 -2.65 8.28
CA THR A 175 16.75 -2.12 9.57
C THR A 175 16.20 -0.72 9.76
N VAL A 176 15.63 -0.44 10.90
CA VAL A 176 15.22 0.92 11.29
C VAL A 176 16.48 1.75 11.51
N GLN A 177 16.77 2.70 10.62
CA GLN A 177 17.93 3.60 10.74
C GLN A 177 17.63 4.74 11.71
N GLY A 178 16.41 5.25 11.69
CA GLY A 178 15.98 6.34 12.55
C GLY A 178 14.47 6.56 12.48
N ILE A 179 14.01 7.38 13.44
CA ILE A 179 12.63 7.87 13.51
C ILE A 179 12.72 9.38 13.57
N GLY A 180 11.97 10.05 12.72
CA GLY A 180 11.99 11.50 12.70
C GLY A 180 10.81 12.09 11.94
N ASN A 181 10.68 13.40 12.02
CA ASN A 181 9.68 14.12 11.27
C ASN A 181 10.23 14.46 9.88
N THR A 182 9.48 14.13 8.86
CA THR A 182 9.79 14.51 7.48
C THR A 182 8.57 15.05 6.78
N GLN A 183 8.82 15.72 5.70
CA GLN A 183 7.81 16.31 4.83
C GLN A 183 7.98 15.71 3.44
N THR A 184 6.91 15.20 2.88
CA THR A 184 6.89 14.80 1.48
C THR A 184 6.41 15.97 0.63
N ILE A 185 6.82 16.00 -0.62
CA ILE A 185 6.33 16.96 -1.59
C ILE A 185 5.26 16.25 -2.43
N ASP A 186 4.10 16.86 -2.52
CA ASP A 186 3.04 16.42 -3.41
C ASP A 186 3.52 16.59 -4.86
N ALA A 187 3.57 15.49 -5.61
CA ALA A 187 4.15 15.46 -6.95
C ALA A 187 3.35 16.30 -7.97
N ASP A 188 2.04 16.44 -7.77
CA ASP A 188 1.16 17.15 -8.70
C ASP A 188 1.17 18.67 -8.45
N THR A 189 1.19 19.08 -7.19
CA THR A 189 1.09 20.49 -6.81
C THR A 189 2.43 21.14 -6.49
N GLY A 190 3.49 20.36 -6.28
CA GLY A 190 4.79 20.82 -5.79
C GLY A 190 4.74 21.36 -4.36
N ARG A 191 3.64 21.19 -3.64
CA ARG A 191 3.48 21.69 -2.27
C ARG A 191 4.01 20.67 -1.27
N ALA A 192 4.60 21.18 -0.23
CA ALA A 192 4.97 20.36 0.92
C ALA A 192 3.72 19.92 1.68
N ASN A 193 3.61 18.61 1.93
CA ASN A 193 2.59 18.03 2.80
C ASN A 193 2.88 18.39 4.28
N ALA A 194 1.96 18.06 5.18
CA ALA A 194 2.20 18.20 6.61
C ALA A 194 3.44 17.41 7.07
N MET A 195 4.11 17.90 8.11
CA MET A 195 5.16 17.16 8.78
C MET A 195 4.57 15.92 9.43
N ARG A 196 5.18 14.75 9.20
CA ARG A 196 4.75 13.49 9.82
C ARG A 196 5.91 12.71 10.36
N GLN A 197 5.65 11.95 11.42
CA GLN A 197 6.65 11.06 12.01
C GLN A 197 6.75 9.78 11.19
N VAL A 198 7.93 9.45 10.74
CA VAL A 198 8.20 8.27 9.91
C VAL A 198 9.46 7.53 10.36
N TYR A 199 9.56 6.29 9.95
CA TYR A 199 10.82 5.56 9.94
C TYR A 199 11.60 5.86 8.67
N GLN A 200 12.91 6.00 8.81
CA GLN A 200 13.86 5.76 7.75
C GLN A 200 14.38 4.33 7.91
N LEU A 201 14.31 3.56 6.84
CA LEU A 201 14.67 2.13 6.80
C LEU A 201 15.83 1.90 5.83
N ALA A 202 16.83 1.11 6.22
CA ALA A 202 17.71 0.45 5.27
C ALA A 202 16.91 -0.66 4.59
N ALA A 203 16.38 -0.41 3.40
CA ALA A 203 15.43 -1.30 2.72
C ALA A 203 15.38 -1.01 1.21
N ASP A 204 15.39 -2.07 0.41
CA ASP A 204 15.16 -1.96 -1.04
C ASP A 204 13.65 -1.91 -1.33
N VAL A 205 13.05 -0.74 -1.10
CA VAL A 205 11.63 -0.49 -1.38
C VAL A 205 11.42 -0.21 -2.85
N GLN A 206 10.48 -0.94 -3.45
CA GLN A 206 10.11 -0.82 -4.85
C GLN A 206 8.63 -0.44 -5.01
N HIS A 207 8.28 0.08 -6.19
CA HIS A 207 6.88 0.28 -6.56
C HIS A 207 6.06 -0.99 -6.25
N GLY A 208 4.86 -0.84 -5.73
CA GLY A 208 4.02 -1.96 -5.30
C GLY A 208 4.22 -2.39 -3.83
N ASN A 209 5.33 -2.01 -3.16
CA ASN A 209 5.46 -2.22 -1.71
C ASN A 209 4.64 -1.24 -0.88
N SER A 210 4.22 -0.11 -1.46
CA SER A 210 3.38 0.91 -0.81
C SER A 210 2.12 0.29 -0.21
N GLY A 211 1.85 0.63 1.06
CA GLY A 211 0.75 0.08 1.85
C GLY A 211 1.07 -1.25 2.54
N GLY A 212 2.19 -1.87 2.21
CA GLY A 212 2.62 -3.10 2.85
C GLY A 212 3.05 -2.89 4.31
N PRO A 213 2.82 -3.88 5.20
CA PRO A 213 3.18 -3.78 6.60
C PRO A 213 4.69 -3.90 6.80
N VAL A 214 5.19 -3.18 7.80
CA VAL A 214 6.47 -3.41 8.45
C VAL A 214 6.20 -4.15 9.75
N LEU A 215 6.82 -5.30 9.93
CA LEU A 215 6.53 -6.24 11.02
C LEU A 215 7.75 -6.44 11.91
N ASP A 216 7.52 -6.58 13.22
CA ASP A 216 8.51 -7.08 14.15
C ASP A 216 8.67 -8.62 14.02
N GLU A 217 9.58 -9.21 14.77
CA GLU A 217 9.83 -10.66 14.79
C GLU A 217 8.62 -11.49 15.28
N ASN A 218 7.69 -10.87 15.99
CA ASN A 218 6.47 -11.48 16.49
C ASN A 218 5.29 -11.37 15.51
N GLY A 219 5.50 -10.75 14.33
CA GLY A 219 4.47 -10.53 13.32
C GLY A 219 3.52 -9.38 13.64
N ASN A 220 3.85 -8.50 14.59
CA ASN A 220 3.06 -7.32 14.86
C ASN A 220 3.44 -6.20 13.88
N VAL A 221 2.45 -5.46 13.43
CA VAL A 221 2.64 -4.31 12.54
C VAL A 221 3.24 -3.15 13.33
N VAL A 222 4.45 -2.76 12.99
CA VAL A 222 5.16 -1.61 13.58
C VAL A 222 5.17 -0.40 12.64
N GLY A 223 4.77 -0.57 11.38
CA GLY A 223 4.68 0.53 10.42
C GLY A 223 4.05 0.12 9.10
N VAL A 224 3.94 1.09 8.17
CA VAL A 224 3.37 0.91 6.83
C VAL A 224 4.31 1.56 5.81
N ILE A 225 4.83 0.79 4.85
CA ILE A 225 5.68 1.33 3.77
C ILE A 225 4.88 2.36 2.95
N PHE A 226 5.47 3.53 2.70
CA PHE A 226 4.81 4.53 1.83
C PHE A 226 5.73 5.17 0.80
N GLY A 227 7.04 5.09 0.97
CA GLY A 227 7.95 5.83 0.10
C GLY A 227 9.36 5.28 0.11
N LYS A 228 10.19 5.88 -0.71
CA LYS A 228 11.63 5.60 -0.79
C LYS A 228 12.42 6.90 -0.98
N ALA A 229 13.73 6.84 -0.73
CA ALA A 229 14.63 7.92 -1.10
C ALA A 229 14.79 7.99 -2.64
N THR A 230 15.17 9.16 -3.13
CA THR A 230 15.50 9.39 -4.54
C THR A 230 16.71 8.60 -5.01
N THR A 231 17.61 8.27 -4.08
CA THR A 231 18.84 7.50 -4.32
C THR A 231 19.06 6.47 -3.22
N GLY A 232 19.87 5.46 -3.49
CA GLY A 232 20.25 4.44 -2.50
C GLY A 232 19.17 3.38 -2.24
N GLN A 233 19.36 2.65 -1.13
CA GLN A 233 18.46 1.60 -0.64
C GLN A 233 17.80 2.06 0.67
N THR A 234 17.13 3.19 0.62
CA THR A 234 16.43 3.77 1.78
C THR A 234 14.94 3.81 1.51
N GLY A 235 14.20 3.15 2.38
CA GLY A 235 12.75 3.17 2.41
C GLY A 235 12.22 4.05 3.54
N TYR A 236 10.95 4.41 3.46
CA TYR A 236 10.24 5.15 4.50
C TYR A 236 8.94 4.44 4.85
N ALA A 237 8.63 4.44 6.14
CA ALA A 237 7.38 3.87 6.63
C ALA A 237 6.71 4.78 7.66
N ILE A 238 5.38 4.81 7.62
CA ILE A 238 4.53 5.44 8.62
C ILE A 238 4.66 4.63 9.91
N THR A 239 4.70 5.28 11.07
CA THR A 239 4.87 4.61 12.37
C THR A 239 3.58 3.93 12.85
N ALA A 240 3.72 2.94 13.74
CA ALA A 240 2.56 2.27 14.36
C ALA A 240 1.69 3.26 15.16
N SER A 241 2.29 4.27 15.79
CA SER A 241 1.53 5.31 16.51
C SER A 241 0.62 6.11 15.59
N THR A 242 1.12 6.53 14.42
CA THR A 242 0.32 7.23 13.40
C THR A 242 -0.78 6.33 12.85
N LEU A 243 -0.45 5.05 12.57
CA LEU A 243 -1.46 4.08 12.12
C LEU A 243 -2.57 3.88 13.17
N LYS A 244 -2.22 3.75 14.47
CA LYS A 244 -3.21 3.61 15.55
C LYS A 244 -4.13 4.83 15.66
N GLN A 245 -3.58 6.03 15.49
CA GLN A 245 -4.37 7.25 15.46
C GLN A 245 -5.37 7.23 14.30
N ALA A 246 -4.93 6.91 13.09
CA ALA A 246 -5.80 6.82 11.93
C ALA A 246 -6.89 5.75 12.10
N LEU A 247 -6.55 4.57 12.68
CA LEU A 247 -7.52 3.51 12.99
C LEU A 247 -8.56 3.97 14.02
N ALA A 248 -8.16 4.74 15.03
CA ALA A 248 -9.09 5.32 16.00
C ALA A 248 -10.03 6.37 15.37
N GLU A 249 -9.58 7.07 14.33
CA GLU A 249 -10.37 8.08 13.62
C GLU A 249 -11.33 7.49 12.57
N GLY A 250 -10.90 6.44 11.88
CA GLY A 250 -11.61 5.94 10.70
C GLY A 250 -11.81 4.43 10.61
N GLY A 251 -11.33 3.64 11.59
CA GLY A 251 -11.41 2.19 11.54
C GLY A 251 -12.83 1.62 11.53
N ASP A 252 -13.78 2.32 12.17
CA ASP A 252 -15.20 1.91 12.23
C ASP A 252 -16.03 2.47 11.06
N ASN A 253 -15.43 3.21 10.15
CA ASN A 253 -16.15 3.78 9.01
C ASN A 253 -16.62 2.69 8.05
N THR A 254 -17.86 2.82 7.58
CA THR A 254 -18.47 1.91 6.59
C THR A 254 -18.92 2.62 5.33
N ALA A 255 -19.07 3.93 5.38
CA ALA A 255 -19.50 4.73 4.23
C ALA A 255 -18.34 4.99 3.27
N ALA A 256 -18.61 4.90 1.97
CA ALA A 256 -17.63 5.24 0.96
C ALA A 256 -17.22 6.71 1.05
N VAL A 257 -15.91 6.95 0.95
CA VAL A 257 -15.34 8.29 0.87
C VAL A 257 -14.76 8.56 -0.52
N SER A 258 -14.60 9.85 -0.84
CA SER A 258 -13.93 10.27 -2.08
C SER A 258 -12.46 9.87 -2.04
N THR A 259 -11.96 9.28 -3.12
CA THR A 259 -10.55 8.96 -3.32
C THR A 259 -9.78 10.10 -3.98
N GLY A 260 -10.39 11.27 -4.11
CA GLY A 260 -9.79 12.45 -4.70
C GLY A 260 -9.61 12.35 -6.21
N THR A 261 -8.72 13.19 -6.72
CA THR A 261 -8.34 13.23 -8.13
C THR A 261 -7.12 12.35 -8.42
N CYS A 262 -6.86 12.13 -9.69
CA CYS A 262 -5.69 11.40 -10.17
C CYS A 262 -4.40 12.00 -9.64
N ARG A 263 -3.50 11.16 -9.15
CA ARG A 263 -2.09 11.52 -8.99
C ARG A 263 -1.34 11.02 -10.24
N LYS A 264 -0.65 11.92 -10.90
CA LYS A 264 0.20 11.61 -12.08
C LYS A 264 1.54 11.07 -11.64
#